data_cc1f8fe9ab850d88634887899124a9a8
#
_entry.id   cc1f8fe9ab850d88634887899124a9a8
#
_cell.length_a   1.000
_cell.length_b   1.000
_cell.length_c   1.000
_cell.angle_alpha   90.00
_cell.angle_beta   90.00
_cell.angle_gamma   90.00
#
_symmetry.space_group_name_H-M   'P 1'
#
loop_
_entity.id
_entity.type
_entity.pdbx_description
1 polymer ?
#
loop_
_entity_poly.entity_id
_entity_poly.type
_entity_poly.pdbx_seq_one_letter_code
_entity_poly.pdbx_strand_id
1 'polypeptide(L)'
;MKIRVVSSREEISTLNPNERVVHLAFRPSNKDIFALVETCPKIEVIQLPQSYRRTISQSIEMFLEMQRVKLIEGDVWGHRKDINEYYSVPSSVIEKIKQMKIEGKSSKDIEAKVSRESKLNPEMVAYILNKETAA
;
A
#
# COMPACT_ATOMS: atom_id res chain seq x y z
N MET A 1 7.54 -8.60 1.75
CA MET A 1 6.24 -7.93 1.93
C MET A 1 5.37 -8.15 0.71
N LYS A 2 4.12 -8.49 0.93
CA LYS A 2 3.17 -8.74 -0.16
C LYS A 2 2.04 -7.72 -0.14
N ILE A 3 1.69 -7.23 -1.33
CA ILE A 3 0.57 -6.33 -1.52
C ILE A 3 -0.53 -7.11 -2.23
N ARG A 4 -1.70 -7.23 -1.59
CA ARG A 4 -2.85 -7.88 -2.22
C ARG A 4 -3.44 -6.93 -3.26
N VAL A 5 -3.44 -7.35 -4.52
CA VAL A 5 -4.00 -6.55 -5.61
C VAL A 5 -5.46 -6.96 -5.84
N VAL A 6 -6.37 -6.01 -5.75
CA VAL A 6 -7.82 -6.23 -5.93
C VAL A 6 -8.24 -5.52 -7.20
N SER A 7 -8.72 -6.25 -8.19
CA SER A 7 -9.08 -5.71 -9.50
C SER A 7 -10.54 -5.34 -9.65
N SER A 8 -11.40 -5.86 -8.79
CA SER A 8 -12.84 -5.58 -8.85
C SER A 8 -13.44 -5.56 -7.45
N ARG A 9 -14.55 -4.84 -7.29
CA ARG A 9 -15.22 -4.72 -5.99
C ARG A 9 -15.76 -6.06 -5.48
N GLU A 10 -16.08 -6.97 -6.38
CA GLU A 10 -16.61 -8.30 -6.01
C GLU A 10 -15.59 -9.13 -5.26
N GLU A 11 -14.29 -8.85 -5.43
CA GLU A 11 -13.23 -9.58 -4.73
C GLU A 11 -13.15 -9.21 -3.24
N ILE A 12 -13.66 -8.03 -2.86
CA ILE A 12 -13.50 -7.52 -1.49
C ILE A 12 -14.02 -8.51 -0.45
N SER A 13 -15.21 -9.07 -0.69
CA SER A 13 -15.83 -10.00 0.27
C SER A 13 -15.09 -11.34 0.39
N THR A 14 -14.19 -11.64 -0.53
CA THR A 14 -13.44 -12.90 -0.55
C THR A 14 -12.02 -12.76 -0.01
N LEU A 15 -11.62 -11.57 0.42
CA LEU A 15 -10.26 -11.31 0.90
C LEU A 15 -9.99 -12.02 2.23
N ASN A 16 -8.74 -12.37 2.43
CA ASN A 16 -8.30 -12.93 3.70
C ASN A 16 -8.41 -11.82 4.78
N PRO A 17 -9.02 -12.11 5.95
CA PRO A 17 -9.15 -11.11 7.02
C PRO A 17 -7.82 -10.58 7.56
N ASN A 18 -6.73 -11.27 7.28
CA ASN A 18 -5.40 -10.88 7.78
C ASN A 18 -4.62 -10.01 6.79
N GLU A 19 -5.23 -9.60 5.67
CA GLU A 19 -4.56 -8.72 4.72
C GLU A 19 -4.22 -7.39 5.40
N ARG A 20 -2.99 -6.91 5.19
CA ARG A 20 -2.49 -5.68 5.81
C ARG A 20 -2.27 -4.57 4.80
N VAL A 21 -1.85 -4.93 3.59
CA VAL A 21 -1.58 -3.97 2.52
C VAL A 21 -2.36 -4.38 1.29
N VAL A 22 -3.24 -3.49 0.84
CA VAL A 22 -4.14 -3.75 -0.30
C VAL A 22 -3.98 -2.64 -1.32
N HIS A 23 -3.83 -3.04 -2.58
CA HIS A 23 -3.84 -2.12 -3.72
C HIS A 23 -5.16 -2.32 -4.46
N LEU A 24 -5.95 -1.25 -4.63
CA LEU A 24 -7.20 -1.30 -5.37
C LEU A 24 -6.94 -0.83 -6.80
N ALA A 25 -7.09 -1.74 -7.76
CA ALA A 25 -6.90 -1.45 -9.18
C ALA A 25 -8.21 -1.05 -9.87
N PHE A 26 -9.18 -0.57 -9.09
CA PHE A 26 -10.43 -0.01 -9.58
C PHE A 26 -10.79 1.20 -8.72
N ARG A 27 -11.68 2.06 -9.24
CA ARG A 27 -12.12 3.25 -8.51
C ARG A 27 -13.11 2.84 -7.41
N PRO A 28 -12.74 2.93 -6.12
CA PRO A 28 -13.64 2.50 -5.06
C PRO A 28 -14.69 3.55 -4.76
N SER A 29 -15.89 3.08 -4.41
CA SER A 29 -16.92 3.91 -3.81
C SER A 29 -16.70 3.95 -2.29
N ASN A 30 -17.46 4.81 -1.60
CA ASN A 30 -17.41 4.85 -0.14
C ASN A 30 -17.76 3.48 0.46
N LYS A 31 -18.77 2.81 -0.11
CA LYS A 31 -19.18 1.47 0.33
C LYS A 31 -18.07 0.44 0.17
N ASP A 32 -17.29 0.55 -0.91
CA ASP A 32 -16.17 -0.36 -1.13
C ASP A 32 -15.11 -0.21 -0.05
N ILE A 33 -14.81 1.01 0.35
CA ILE A 33 -13.84 1.27 1.41
C ILE A 33 -14.33 0.71 2.75
N PHE A 34 -15.59 0.95 3.10
CA PHE A 34 -16.16 0.41 4.33
C PHE A 34 -16.14 -1.12 4.33
N ALA A 35 -16.52 -1.75 3.21
CA ALA A 35 -16.50 -3.20 3.08
C ALA A 35 -15.08 -3.76 3.22
N LEU A 36 -14.09 -3.08 2.63
CA LEU A 36 -12.69 -3.49 2.71
C LEU A 36 -12.18 -3.50 4.16
N VAL A 37 -12.42 -2.42 4.88
CA VAL A 37 -11.99 -2.31 6.29
C VAL A 37 -12.72 -3.32 7.17
N GLU A 38 -13.99 -3.57 6.90
CA GLU A 38 -14.78 -4.57 7.64
C GLU A 38 -14.26 -5.98 7.37
N THR A 39 -13.95 -6.30 6.11
CA THR A 39 -13.47 -7.62 5.73
C THR A 39 -12.04 -7.88 6.23
N CYS A 40 -11.21 -6.85 6.20
CA CYS A 40 -9.80 -6.94 6.58
C CYS A 40 -9.52 -6.02 7.78
N PRO A 41 -9.91 -6.42 8.99
CA PRO A 41 -9.76 -5.54 10.16
C PRO A 41 -8.31 -5.23 10.55
N LYS A 42 -7.36 -5.99 10.01
CA LYS A 42 -5.93 -5.76 10.26
C LYS A 42 -5.26 -4.90 9.20
N ILE A 43 -6.04 -4.33 8.27
CA ILE A 43 -5.50 -3.53 7.18
C ILE A 43 -4.75 -2.31 7.73
N GLU A 44 -3.58 -2.04 7.17
CA GLU A 44 -2.74 -0.91 7.57
C GLU A 44 -2.59 0.12 6.46
N VAL A 45 -2.64 -0.32 5.21
CA VAL A 45 -2.41 0.53 4.04
C VAL A 45 -3.37 0.17 2.92
N ILE A 46 -3.98 1.20 2.33
CA ILE A 46 -4.72 1.10 1.07
C ILE A 46 -3.97 1.95 0.05
N GLN A 47 -3.52 1.33 -1.04
CA GLN A 47 -2.84 2.04 -2.13
C GLN A 47 -3.78 2.16 -3.33
N LEU A 48 -3.82 3.35 -3.92
CA LEU A 48 -4.62 3.64 -5.11
C LEU A 48 -3.77 4.31 -6.17
N PRO A 49 -4.01 4.04 -7.48
CA PRO A 49 -3.46 4.87 -8.53
C PRO A 49 -3.84 6.33 -8.33
N GLN A 50 -3.00 7.24 -8.78
CA GLN A 50 -3.19 8.68 -8.59
C GLN A 50 -4.57 9.17 -9.00
N SER A 51 -5.08 8.72 -10.14
CA SER A 51 -6.39 9.15 -10.65
C SER A 51 -7.54 8.78 -9.72
N TYR A 52 -7.46 7.63 -9.08
CA TYR A 52 -8.49 7.18 -8.14
C TYR A 52 -8.31 7.84 -6.77
N ARG A 53 -7.07 8.05 -6.36
CA ARG A 53 -6.77 8.71 -5.08
C ARG A 53 -7.39 10.10 -5.02
N ARG A 54 -7.38 10.82 -6.14
CA ARG A 54 -7.95 12.17 -6.24
C ARG A 54 -9.46 12.20 -6.06
N THR A 55 -10.16 11.10 -6.27
CA THR A 55 -11.63 11.03 -6.18
C THR A 55 -12.14 10.59 -4.82
N ILE A 56 -11.24 10.28 -3.89
CA ILE A 56 -11.62 9.89 -2.54
C ILE A 56 -12.17 11.08 -1.78
N SER A 57 -13.35 10.91 -1.16
CA SER A 57 -14.00 11.97 -0.41
C SER A 57 -13.26 12.28 0.89
N GLN A 58 -13.42 13.50 1.38
CA GLN A 58 -12.84 13.91 2.65
C GLN A 58 -13.36 13.07 3.81
N SER A 59 -14.64 12.70 3.78
CA SER A 59 -15.22 11.85 4.83
C SER A 59 -14.58 10.48 4.88
N ILE A 60 -14.20 9.91 3.73
CA ILE A 60 -13.50 8.63 3.69
C ILE A 60 -12.08 8.79 4.21
N GLU A 61 -11.39 9.88 3.87
CA GLU A 61 -10.05 10.14 4.41
C GLU A 61 -10.10 10.22 5.94
N MET A 62 -11.08 10.92 6.49
CA MET A 62 -11.26 11.02 7.93
C MET A 62 -11.57 9.66 8.57
N PHE A 63 -12.43 8.88 7.93
CA PHE A 63 -12.77 7.55 8.41
C PHE A 63 -11.53 6.67 8.49
N LEU A 64 -10.72 6.64 7.42
CA LEU A 64 -9.50 5.83 7.38
C LEU A 64 -8.48 6.30 8.42
N GLU A 65 -8.35 7.60 8.60
CA GLU A 65 -7.48 8.15 9.63
C GLU A 65 -7.91 7.68 11.02
N MET A 66 -9.21 7.69 11.31
CA MET A 66 -9.74 7.19 12.57
C MET A 66 -9.51 5.69 12.76
N GLN A 67 -9.50 4.93 11.67
CA GLN A 67 -9.20 3.50 11.70
C GLN A 67 -7.69 3.22 11.70
N ARG A 68 -6.86 4.25 11.65
CA ARG A 68 -5.40 4.13 11.56
C ARG A 68 -4.94 3.39 10.31
N VAL A 69 -5.66 3.59 9.22
CA VAL A 69 -5.32 3.05 7.91
C VAL A 69 -4.75 4.17 7.06
N LYS A 70 -3.56 3.95 6.52
CA LYS A 70 -2.93 4.92 5.61
C LYS A 70 -3.48 4.75 4.22
N LEU A 71 -3.89 5.87 3.62
CA LEU A 71 -4.32 5.91 2.23
C LEU A 71 -3.19 6.53 1.43
N ILE A 72 -2.57 5.76 0.56
CA ILE A 72 -1.42 6.22 -0.21
C ILE A 72 -1.67 6.11 -1.71
N GLU A 73 -0.90 6.88 -2.45
CA GLU A 73 -0.91 6.90 -3.90
C GLU A 73 0.20 6.00 -4.42
N GLY A 74 -0.06 5.26 -5.49
CA GLY A 74 0.96 4.43 -6.12
C GLY A 74 0.38 3.35 -7.00
N ASP A 75 1.25 2.62 -7.68
CA ASP A 75 0.85 1.55 -8.57
C ASP A 75 1.74 0.31 -8.35
N VAL A 76 1.36 -0.80 -8.99
CA VAL A 76 2.09 -2.07 -8.92
C VAL A 76 2.66 -2.37 -10.30
N TRP A 77 3.83 -1.81 -10.56
CA TRP A 77 4.48 -1.88 -11.87
C TRP A 77 4.85 -3.31 -12.26
N GLY A 78 4.50 -3.68 -13.49
CA GLY A 78 4.82 -5.01 -14.02
C GLY A 78 3.98 -6.15 -13.42
N HIS A 79 3.00 -5.82 -12.60
CA HIS A 79 2.15 -6.85 -11.99
C HIS A 79 1.15 -7.43 -13.00
N ARG A 80 0.98 -8.75 -12.94
CA ARG A 80 0.03 -9.50 -13.76
C ARG A 80 -1.04 -10.12 -12.85
N LYS A 81 -2.16 -9.41 -12.65
CA LYS A 81 -3.27 -9.87 -11.80
C LYS A 81 -3.87 -11.18 -12.28
N ASP A 82 -3.88 -11.39 -13.58
CA ASP A 82 -4.39 -12.64 -14.20
C ASP A 82 -3.55 -13.87 -13.82
N ILE A 83 -2.34 -13.64 -13.32
CA ILE A 83 -1.43 -14.71 -12.91
C ILE A 83 -1.28 -14.78 -11.40
N ASN A 84 -1.21 -13.61 -10.74
CA ASN A 84 -0.91 -13.53 -9.31
C ASN A 84 -1.72 -12.44 -8.64
N GLU A 85 -2.40 -12.79 -7.55
CA GLU A 85 -3.20 -11.86 -6.75
C GLU A 85 -2.34 -10.99 -5.83
N TYR A 86 -1.08 -11.36 -5.63
CA TYR A 86 -0.17 -10.62 -4.76
C TYR A 86 0.99 -10.05 -5.56
N TYR A 87 1.31 -8.81 -5.26
CA TYR A 87 2.55 -8.20 -5.70
C TYR A 87 3.56 -8.32 -4.57
N SER A 88 4.66 -9.00 -4.82
CA SER A 88 5.71 -9.16 -3.82
C SER A 88 6.77 -8.07 -4.01
N VAL A 89 7.01 -7.30 -2.97
CA VAL A 89 8.10 -6.33 -2.97
C VAL A 89 9.40 -7.12 -2.90
N PRO A 90 10.33 -6.95 -3.84
CA PRO A 90 11.58 -7.72 -3.84
C PRO A 90 12.34 -7.57 -2.53
N SER A 91 12.88 -8.67 -2.03
CA SER A 91 13.68 -8.65 -0.79
C SER A 91 14.87 -7.72 -0.89
N SER A 92 15.44 -7.56 -2.09
CA SER A 92 16.54 -6.64 -2.34
C SER A 92 16.16 -5.18 -2.03
N VAL A 93 14.91 -4.79 -2.29
CA VAL A 93 14.41 -3.46 -1.97
C VAL A 93 14.34 -3.27 -0.46
N ILE A 94 13.79 -4.26 0.24
CA ILE A 94 13.68 -4.23 1.71
C ILE A 94 15.07 -4.13 2.34
N GLU A 95 16.01 -4.94 1.87
CA GLU A 95 17.39 -4.93 2.37
C GLU A 95 18.07 -3.59 2.12
N LYS A 96 17.83 -2.99 0.96
CA LYS A 96 18.41 -1.68 0.64
C LYS A 96 17.90 -0.61 1.59
N ILE A 97 16.61 -0.62 1.91
CA ILE A 97 16.02 0.31 2.86
C ILE A 97 16.69 0.15 4.22
N LYS A 98 16.83 -1.09 4.69
CA LYS A 98 17.50 -1.38 5.97
C LYS A 98 18.95 -0.91 5.97
N GLN A 99 19.67 -1.18 4.89
CA GLN A 99 21.07 -0.80 4.75
C GLN A 99 21.25 0.72 4.81
N MET A 100 20.42 1.45 4.07
CA MET A 100 20.48 2.92 4.07
C MET A 100 20.15 3.49 5.45
N LYS A 101 19.24 2.85 6.19
CA LYS A 101 18.91 3.26 7.56
C LYS A 101 20.11 3.05 8.49
N ILE A 102 20.78 1.92 8.37
CA ILE A 102 22.00 1.62 9.15
C ILE A 102 23.10 2.64 8.85
N GLU A 103 23.22 3.05 7.59
CA GLU A 103 24.22 4.05 7.15
C GLU A 103 23.87 5.47 7.63
N GLY A 104 22.74 5.66 8.30
CA GLY A 104 22.36 6.97 8.83
C GLY A 104 21.72 7.90 7.79
N LYS A 105 21.27 7.38 6.66
CA LYS A 105 20.59 8.20 5.64
C LYS A 105 19.25 8.70 6.21
N SER A 106 18.85 9.91 5.80
CA SER A 106 17.57 10.47 6.22
C SER A 106 16.41 9.74 5.56
N SER A 107 15.23 9.79 6.18
CA SER A 107 14.02 9.19 5.61
C SER A 107 13.73 9.73 4.21
N LYS A 108 13.91 11.04 4.01
CA LYS A 108 13.67 11.66 2.68
C LYS A 108 14.63 11.14 1.63
N ASP A 109 15.91 10.96 1.99
CA ASP A 109 16.91 10.43 1.05
C ASP A 109 16.60 8.99 0.69
N ILE A 110 16.20 8.17 1.66
CA ILE A 110 15.82 6.78 1.44
C ILE A 110 14.61 6.72 0.52
N GLU A 111 13.56 7.49 0.81
CA GLU A 111 12.35 7.52 -0.01
C GLU A 111 12.65 7.92 -1.45
N ALA A 112 13.43 8.98 -1.64
CA ALA A 112 13.75 9.48 -2.97
C ALA A 112 14.56 8.46 -3.78
N LYS A 113 15.58 7.87 -3.18
CA LYS A 113 16.45 6.93 -3.88
C LYS A 113 15.77 5.60 -4.18
N VAL A 114 15.14 5.02 -3.17
CA VAL A 114 14.50 3.71 -3.32
C VAL A 114 13.31 3.78 -4.25
N SER A 115 12.49 4.84 -4.18
CA SER A 115 11.35 4.98 -5.08
C SER A 115 11.79 5.11 -6.54
N ARG A 116 12.88 5.84 -6.79
CA ARG A 116 13.41 6.01 -8.14
C ARG A 116 13.93 4.69 -8.72
N GLU A 117 14.59 3.88 -7.91
CA GLU A 117 15.19 2.63 -8.37
C GLU A 117 14.18 1.48 -8.46
N SER A 118 13.19 1.44 -7.57
CA SER A 118 12.24 0.33 -7.46
C SER A 118 10.88 0.60 -8.12
N LYS A 119 10.62 1.84 -8.51
CA LYS A 119 9.32 2.31 -9.01
C LYS A 119 8.20 2.25 -7.96
N LEU A 120 8.52 2.02 -6.71
CA LEU A 120 7.55 2.16 -5.62
C LEU A 120 7.31 3.63 -5.36
N ASN A 121 6.08 3.98 -4.99
CA ASN A 121 5.79 5.35 -4.58
C ASN A 121 6.54 5.68 -3.29
N PRO A 122 7.04 6.92 -3.12
CA PRO A 122 7.74 7.31 -1.89
C PRO A 122 6.95 7.05 -0.61
N GLU A 123 5.63 7.17 -0.65
CA GLU A 123 4.78 6.88 0.51
C GLU A 123 4.84 5.39 0.90
N MET A 124 4.92 4.49 -0.09
CA MET A 124 5.08 3.07 0.17
C MET A 124 6.47 2.77 0.75
N VAL A 125 7.50 3.43 0.24
CA VAL A 125 8.86 3.31 0.80
C VAL A 125 8.88 3.77 2.26
N ALA A 126 8.20 4.88 2.56
CA ALA A 126 8.10 5.39 3.94
C ALA A 126 7.40 4.39 4.84
N TYR A 127 6.32 3.77 4.35
CA TYR A 127 5.62 2.74 5.11
C TYR A 127 6.55 1.56 5.43
N ILE A 128 7.27 1.06 4.42
CA ILE A 128 8.20 -0.06 4.59
C ILE A 128 9.31 0.32 5.59
N LEU A 129 9.87 1.52 5.46
CA LEU A 129 10.91 2.02 6.36
C LEU A 129 10.43 2.03 7.81
N ASN A 130 9.22 2.56 8.05
CA ASN A 130 8.65 2.60 9.40
C ASN A 130 8.38 1.21 9.96
N LYS A 131 7.90 0.30 9.11
CA LYS A 131 7.61 -1.09 9.50
C LYS A 131 8.88 -1.83 9.89
N GLU A 132 9.93 -1.67 9.10
CA GLU A 132 11.20 -2.39 9.31
C GLU A 132 12.01 -1.82 10.47
N THR A 133 11.77 -0.56 10.86
CA THR A 133 12.48 0.08 11.96
C THR A 133 11.68 0.12 13.26
N ALA A 134 10.41 -0.28 13.23
CA ALA A 134 9.58 -0.42 14.40
C ALA A 134 9.90 -1.79 15.05
N ALA A 135 10.89 -1.83 15.85
CA ALA A 135 11.31 -3.06 16.51
C ALA A 135 10.42 -3.34 17.72
#